data_27db6e61f0f931d83e5c6c74b063969d
#
_entry.id   27db6e61f0f931d83e5c6c74b063969d
#
_cell.length_a   1.000
_cell.length_b   1.000
_cell.length_c   1.000
_cell.angle_alpha   90.00
_cell.angle_beta   90.00
_cell.angle_gamma   90.00
#
_symmetry.space_group_name_H-M   'P 1'
#
loop_
_entity.id
_entity.type
_entity.pdbx_description
1 polymer ?
#
loop_
_entity_poly.entity_id
_entity_poly.type
_entity_poly.pdbx_seq_one_letter_code
_entity_poly.pdbx_strand_id
1 'polypeptide(L)'
;MKILIWAGATTLVLAGCAGMPSGGTEAEVVDAAQAWGAAYDSRDAGRIAAQYAPDATFWGTTMKSISTTPVAVAEYFKDAAARPNARVRFDSHVVRMLGDVATDSGAYTFSDQRDGAPSTNPARFTLVFQRRDGRWVLVHHHSSRLP
;
A
#
# COMPACT_ATOMS: atom_id res chain seq x y z
N MET A 1 23.90 -75.22 -6.08
CA MET A 1 23.15 -74.32 -5.26
C MET A 1 23.63 -72.89 -5.60
N LYS A 2 22.90 -72.16 -6.48
CA LYS A 2 23.31 -70.85 -6.97
C LYS A 2 22.44 -69.79 -6.22
N ILE A 3 23.11 -68.92 -5.47
CA ILE A 3 22.47 -67.84 -4.73
C ILE A 3 22.48 -66.64 -5.65
N LEU A 4 21.27 -66.13 -6.04
CA LEU A 4 21.08 -64.88 -6.74
C LEU A 4 20.98 -63.76 -5.69
N ILE A 5 21.88 -62.80 -5.74
CA ILE A 5 21.85 -61.58 -4.93
C ILE A 5 21.13 -60.51 -5.77
N TRP A 6 19.94 -60.05 -5.33
CA TRP A 6 19.24 -58.93 -5.90
C TRP A 6 19.78 -57.62 -5.28
N ALA A 7 20.40 -56.78 -6.08
CA ALA A 7 20.76 -55.43 -5.68
C ALA A 7 19.56 -54.48 -5.93
N GLY A 8 18.90 -54.06 -4.86
CA GLY A 8 17.86 -53.04 -4.94
C GLY A 8 18.47 -51.65 -5.08
N ALA A 9 18.25 -50.99 -6.19
CA ALA A 9 18.60 -49.58 -6.37
C ALA A 9 17.52 -48.72 -5.76
N THR A 10 17.80 -48.06 -4.63
CA THR A 10 16.92 -47.09 -3.99
C THR A 10 17.13 -45.74 -4.66
N THR A 11 16.19 -45.32 -5.49
CA THR A 11 16.18 -44.00 -6.12
C THR A 11 15.69 -42.96 -5.09
N LEU A 12 16.61 -42.14 -4.60
CA LEU A 12 16.27 -40.99 -3.72
C LEU A 12 15.70 -39.88 -4.59
N VAL A 13 14.39 -39.67 -4.54
CA VAL A 13 13.72 -38.54 -5.17
C VAL A 13 13.92 -37.31 -4.26
N LEU A 14 14.87 -36.43 -4.60
CA LEU A 14 14.95 -35.10 -4.00
C LEU A 14 13.74 -34.28 -4.51
N ALA A 15 12.71 -34.14 -3.68
CA ALA A 15 11.68 -33.14 -3.88
C ALA A 15 12.32 -31.77 -3.68
N GLY A 16 12.72 -31.13 -4.78
CA GLY A 16 13.14 -29.75 -4.76
C GLY A 16 11.96 -28.87 -4.29
N CYS A 17 12.06 -28.29 -3.10
CA CYS A 17 11.23 -27.17 -2.71
C CYS A 17 11.52 -26.04 -3.70
N ALA A 18 10.74 -25.92 -4.76
CA ALA A 18 10.66 -24.69 -5.54
C ALA A 18 10.17 -23.62 -4.58
N GLY A 19 11.10 -22.82 -4.03
CA GLY A 19 10.77 -21.64 -3.25
C GLY A 19 9.87 -20.78 -4.11
N MET A 20 8.63 -20.59 -3.69
CA MET A 20 7.77 -19.56 -4.29
C MET A 20 8.53 -18.24 -4.23
N PRO A 21 8.55 -17.45 -5.31
CA PRO A 21 9.16 -16.12 -5.23
C PRO A 21 8.51 -15.36 -4.08
N SER A 22 9.31 -15.02 -3.07
CA SER A 22 8.87 -14.34 -1.86
C SER A 22 8.56 -12.84 -2.08
N GLY A 23 8.55 -12.40 -3.33
CA GLY A 23 8.21 -11.04 -3.72
C GLY A 23 6.83 -11.00 -4.39
N GLY A 24 5.93 -10.13 -3.95
CA GLY A 24 4.70 -9.80 -4.66
C GLY A 24 4.98 -9.10 -5.99
N THR A 25 3.93 -8.64 -6.65
CA THR A 25 3.99 -7.95 -7.95
C THR A 25 3.77 -6.45 -7.80
N GLU A 26 4.24 -5.67 -8.78
CA GLU A 26 3.93 -4.23 -8.87
C GLU A 26 2.42 -3.98 -8.92
N ALA A 27 1.66 -4.84 -9.60
CA ALA A 27 0.20 -4.75 -9.69
C ALA A 27 -0.45 -4.86 -8.29
N GLU A 28 -0.01 -5.78 -7.44
CA GLU A 28 -0.51 -5.89 -6.06
C GLU A 28 -0.23 -4.63 -5.23
N VAL A 29 0.90 -3.96 -5.46
CA VAL A 29 1.22 -2.69 -4.78
C VAL A 29 0.31 -1.57 -5.26
N VAL A 30 0.06 -1.48 -6.57
CA VAL A 30 -0.90 -0.53 -7.14
C VAL A 30 -2.31 -0.79 -6.61
N ASP A 31 -2.73 -2.05 -6.53
CA ASP A 31 -4.03 -2.42 -5.97
C ASP A 31 -4.15 -1.99 -4.49
N ALA A 32 -3.09 -2.13 -3.71
CA ALA A 32 -3.05 -1.65 -2.33
C ALA A 32 -3.16 -0.11 -2.25
N ALA A 33 -2.51 0.62 -3.16
CA ALA A 33 -2.67 2.07 -3.27
C ALA A 33 -4.10 2.46 -3.67
N GLN A 34 -4.70 1.76 -4.63
CA GLN A 34 -6.10 1.97 -5.03
C GLN A 34 -7.09 1.66 -3.90
N ALA A 35 -6.81 0.64 -3.07
CA ALA A 35 -7.62 0.35 -1.89
C ALA A 35 -7.61 1.52 -0.89
N TRP A 36 -6.46 2.17 -0.69
CA TRP A 36 -6.37 3.41 0.08
C TRP A 36 -7.21 4.52 -0.56
N GLY A 37 -7.16 4.69 -1.89
CA GLY A 37 -7.99 5.64 -2.62
C GLY A 37 -9.49 5.40 -2.44
N ALA A 38 -9.93 4.14 -2.52
CA ALA A 38 -11.31 3.76 -2.28
C ALA A 38 -11.76 4.03 -0.83
N ALA A 39 -10.84 3.84 0.14
CA ALA A 39 -11.10 4.22 1.53
C ALA A 39 -11.26 5.74 1.68
N TYR A 40 -10.42 6.53 1.02
CA TYR A 40 -10.56 7.99 0.98
C TYR A 40 -11.91 8.42 0.38
N ASP A 41 -12.30 7.81 -0.73
CA ASP A 41 -13.54 8.06 -1.44
C ASP A 41 -14.79 7.69 -0.62
N SER A 42 -14.66 6.78 0.35
CA SER A 42 -15.74 6.47 1.29
C SER A 42 -16.06 7.60 2.24
N ARG A 43 -15.17 8.58 2.40
CA ARG A 43 -15.29 9.71 3.34
C ARG A 43 -15.44 9.26 4.79
N ASP A 44 -14.83 8.15 5.15
CA ASP A 44 -14.78 7.61 6.51
C ASP A 44 -13.34 7.65 7.00
N ALA A 45 -13.05 8.55 7.94
CA ALA A 45 -11.70 8.74 8.47
C ALA A 45 -11.13 7.47 9.15
N GLY A 46 -12.00 6.65 9.76
CA GLY A 46 -11.61 5.38 10.35
C GLY A 46 -11.21 4.36 9.29
N ARG A 47 -11.96 4.26 8.18
CA ARG A 47 -11.63 3.39 7.05
C ARG A 47 -10.35 3.81 6.35
N ILE A 48 -10.10 5.12 6.24
CA ILE A 48 -8.85 5.63 5.69
C ILE A 48 -7.68 5.25 6.62
N ALA A 49 -7.81 5.51 7.92
CA ALA A 49 -6.77 5.17 8.89
C ALA A 49 -6.50 3.66 8.97
N ALA A 50 -7.50 2.81 8.75
CA ALA A 50 -7.35 1.36 8.73
C ALA A 50 -6.50 0.81 7.57
N GLN A 51 -6.18 1.64 6.56
CA GLN A 51 -5.24 1.26 5.50
C GLN A 51 -3.77 1.33 5.94
N TYR A 52 -3.50 2.01 7.05
CA TYR A 52 -2.15 2.17 7.58
C TYR A 52 -1.83 1.08 8.60
N ALA A 53 -0.58 0.62 8.59
CA ALA A 53 -0.07 -0.22 9.67
C ALA A 53 -0.12 0.53 11.01
N PRO A 54 -0.26 -0.18 12.16
CA PRO A 54 -0.25 0.48 13.47
C PRO A 54 1.03 1.25 13.78
N ASP A 55 2.15 0.87 13.16
CA ASP A 55 3.48 1.48 13.26
C ASP A 55 3.82 2.38 12.06
N ALA A 56 2.84 2.71 11.22
CA ALA A 56 3.05 3.55 10.04
C ALA A 56 3.41 4.98 10.41
N THR A 57 4.22 5.59 9.53
CA THR A 57 4.48 7.02 9.56
C THR A 57 3.69 7.73 8.47
N PHE A 58 3.15 8.90 8.77
CA PHE A 58 2.34 9.67 7.86
C PHE A 58 2.70 11.16 7.89
N TRP A 59 2.92 11.73 6.72
CA TRP A 59 3.13 13.16 6.53
C TRP A 59 2.22 13.69 5.43
N GLY A 60 1.04 14.13 5.82
CA GLY A 60 0.02 14.65 4.91
C GLY A 60 0.37 16.02 4.34
N THR A 61 -0.24 16.36 3.21
CA THR A 61 0.01 17.57 2.40
C THR A 61 0.02 18.88 3.19
N THR A 62 -0.76 18.98 4.26
CA THR A 62 -0.92 20.19 5.08
C THR A 62 -0.33 20.05 6.48
N MET A 63 0.26 18.91 6.82
CA MET A 63 0.84 18.68 8.14
C MET A 63 2.17 19.40 8.31
N LYS A 64 2.37 20.01 9.48
CA LYS A 64 3.65 20.65 9.86
C LYS A 64 4.69 19.64 10.36
N SER A 65 4.25 18.49 10.86
CA SER A 65 5.11 17.44 11.41
C SER A 65 4.60 16.06 11.02
N ILE A 66 5.49 15.09 11.04
CA ILE A 66 5.17 13.68 10.79
C ILE A 66 4.33 13.10 11.94
N SER A 67 3.38 12.24 11.59
CA SER A 67 2.60 11.45 12.55
C SER A 67 3.10 10.00 12.57
N THR A 68 3.03 9.39 13.75
CA THR A 68 3.43 7.99 13.98
C THR A 68 2.34 7.19 14.70
N THR A 69 1.11 7.69 14.73
CA THR A 69 0.00 7.01 15.42
C THR A 69 -1.26 6.94 14.55
N PRO A 70 -1.99 5.81 14.57
CA PRO A 70 -3.25 5.67 13.85
C PRO A 70 -4.30 6.72 14.23
N VAL A 71 -4.32 7.13 15.49
CA VAL A 71 -5.24 8.18 15.98
C VAL A 71 -4.98 9.51 15.28
N ALA A 72 -3.71 9.91 15.15
CA ALA A 72 -3.37 11.17 14.47
C ALA A 72 -3.61 11.09 12.96
N VAL A 73 -3.49 9.92 12.35
CA VAL A 73 -3.89 9.69 10.94
C VAL A 73 -5.40 9.88 10.78
N ALA A 74 -6.21 9.24 11.62
CA ALA A 74 -7.66 9.38 11.58
C ALA A 74 -8.09 10.83 11.81
N GLU A 75 -7.46 11.54 12.75
CA GLU A 75 -7.75 12.95 13.04
C GLU A 75 -7.49 13.84 11.81
N TYR A 76 -6.35 13.64 11.13
CA TYR A 76 -6.04 14.39 9.91
C TYR A 76 -7.10 14.21 8.82
N PHE A 77 -7.64 13.00 8.66
CA PHE A 77 -8.62 12.73 7.62
C PHE A 77 -10.06 13.13 7.97
N LYS A 78 -10.36 13.52 9.21
CA LYS A 78 -11.70 13.99 9.58
C LYS A 78 -12.14 15.17 8.71
N ASP A 79 -11.28 16.16 8.53
CA ASP A 79 -11.60 17.34 7.71
C ASP A 79 -11.81 16.98 6.24
N ALA A 80 -10.98 16.07 5.70
CA ALA A 80 -11.12 15.59 4.33
C ALA A 80 -12.41 14.79 4.15
N ALA A 81 -12.74 13.92 5.10
CA ALA A 81 -13.94 13.10 5.09
C ALA A 81 -15.23 13.94 5.22
N ALA A 82 -15.16 15.06 5.94
CA ALA A 82 -16.30 15.97 6.10
C ALA A 82 -16.66 16.76 4.83
N ARG A 83 -15.73 16.88 3.86
CA ARG A 83 -15.97 17.67 2.65
C ARG A 83 -16.93 16.97 1.70
N PRO A 84 -17.94 17.69 1.17
CA PRO A 84 -18.83 17.12 0.17
C PRO A 84 -18.07 16.66 -1.08
N ASN A 85 -18.44 15.49 -1.58
CA ASN A 85 -17.88 14.90 -2.80
C ASN A 85 -16.35 14.72 -2.79
N ALA A 86 -15.73 14.60 -1.61
CA ALA A 86 -14.30 14.33 -1.51
C ALA A 86 -13.94 13.02 -2.22
N ARG A 87 -12.98 13.10 -3.13
CA ARG A 87 -12.45 11.98 -3.95
C ARG A 87 -10.97 12.14 -4.16
N VAL A 88 -10.30 11.04 -4.43
CA VAL A 88 -8.92 11.03 -4.91
C VAL A 88 -8.82 10.20 -6.19
N ARG A 89 -8.05 10.68 -7.13
CA ARG A 89 -7.70 9.96 -8.36
C ARG A 89 -6.19 9.89 -8.46
N PHE A 90 -5.65 8.70 -8.59
CA PHE A 90 -4.25 8.52 -8.91
C PHE A 90 -4.03 8.86 -10.39
N ASP A 91 -3.07 9.72 -10.66
CA ASP A 91 -2.72 10.20 -12.02
C ASP A 91 -1.54 9.42 -12.60
N SER A 92 -0.64 8.94 -11.72
CA SER A 92 0.51 8.12 -12.12
C SER A 92 1.01 7.27 -10.95
N HIS A 93 1.67 6.15 -11.29
CA HIS A 93 2.36 5.25 -10.37
C HIS A 93 3.75 4.94 -10.92
N VAL A 94 4.76 4.98 -10.05
CA VAL A 94 6.12 4.47 -10.30
C VAL A 94 6.47 3.55 -9.15
N VAL A 95 6.29 2.25 -9.37
CA VAL A 95 6.55 1.23 -8.36
C VAL A 95 8.00 0.77 -8.42
N ARG A 96 8.60 0.53 -7.24
CA ARG A 96 9.91 -0.13 -7.06
C ARG A 96 9.75 -1.25 -6.04
N MET A 97 10.03 -2.47 -6.49
CA MET A 97 10.01 -3.66 -5.66
C MET A 97 11.39 -3.87 -5.00
N LEU A 98 11.42 -4.01 -3.68
CA LEU A 98 12.63 -4.16 -2.85
C LEU A 98 12.48 -5.35 -1.90
N GLY A 99 12.23 -6.55 -2.45
CA GLY A 99 11.91 -7.74 -1.67
C GLY A 99 10.52 -7.63 -1.03
N ASP A 100 10.45 -7.68 0.29
CA ASP A 100 9.21 -7.54 1.05
C ASP A 100 8.81 -6.07 1.33
N VAL A 101 9.50 -5.12 0.71
CA VAL A 101 9.17 -3.70 0.73
C VAL A 101 8.96 -3.23 -0.69
N ALA A 102 8.03 -2.33 -0.91
CA ALA A 102 7.85 -1.64 -2.18
C ALA A 102 7.60 -0.15 -1.94
N THR A 103 8.07 0.67 -2.87
CA THR A 103 7.70 2.09 -2.93
C THR A 103 6.80 2.30 -4.14
N ASP A 104 5.77 3.10 -3.97
CA ASP A 104 4.95 3.64 -5.06
C ASP A 104 4.98 5.17 -4.98
N SER A 105 5.48 5.81 -6.01
CA SER A 105 5.59 7.27 -6.09
C SER A 105 4.88 7.78 -7.32
N GLY A 106 4.22 8.92 -7.20
CA GLY A 106 3.50 9.47 -8.32
C GLY A 106 2.74 10.75 -8.00
N ALA A 107 1.77 11.02 -8.83
CA ALA A 107 0.85 12.12 -8.67
C ALA A 107 -0.58 11.60 -8.47
N TYR A 108 -1.36 12.37 -7.73
CA TYR A 108 -2.79 12.18 -7.57
C TYR A 108 -3.49 13.53 -7.43
N THR A 109 -4.77 13.55 -7.73
CA THR A 109 -5.58 14.76 -7.64
C THR A 109 -6.72 14.52 -6.64
N PHE A 110 -6.74 15.34 -5.59
CA PHE A 110 -7.90 15.43 -4.71
C PHE A 110 -8.94 16.35 -5.31
N SER A 111 -10.20 15.97 -5.22
CA SER A 111 -11.35 16.81 -5.58
C SER A 111 -12.37 16.83 -4.45
N ASP A 112 -13.01 17.97 -4.26
CA ASP A 112 -14.07 18.17 -3.27
C ASP A 112 -14.99 19.32 -3.72
N GLN A 113 -15.96 19.68 -2.89
CA GLN A 113 -16.70 20.94 -3.03
C GLN A 113 -16.38 21.87 -1.86
N ARG A 114 -16.10 23.14 -2.18
CA ARG A 114 -15.87 24.21 -1.22
C ARG A 114 -16.78 25.39 -1.56
N ASP A 115 -17.54 25.84 -0.59
CA ASP A 115 -18.50 26.93 -0.77
C ASP A 115 -19.45 26.71 -1.95
N GLY A 116 -19.83 25.45 -2.18
CA GLY A 116 -20.71 25.04 -3.27
C GLY A 116 -20.03 24.92 -4.65
N ALA A 117 -18.74 25.27 -4.78
CA ALA A 117 -17.99 25.19 -6.04
C ALA A 117 -17.06 23.96 -6.06
N PRO A 118 -16.86 23.33 -7.23
CA PRO A 118 -15.85 22.29 -7.39
C PRO A 118 -14.44 22.82 -7.10
N SER A 119 -13.65 22.02 -6.39
CA SER A 119 -12.24 22.30 -6.06
C SER A 119 -11.38 21.10 -6.42
N THR A 120 -10.19 21.35 -6.99
CA THR A 120 -9.19 20.32 -7.27
C THR A 120 -7.84 20.72 -6.70
N ASN A 121 -7.12 19.75 -6.14
CA ASN A 121 -5.84 19.96 -5.48
C ASN A 121 -4.86 18.87 -5.94
N PRO A 122 -4.08 19.13 -7.01
CA PRO A 122 -3.04 18.22 -7.45
C PRO A 122 -1.93 18.09 -6.39
N ALA A 123 -1.46 16.89 -6.19
CA ALA A 123 -0.43 16.57 -5.24
C ALA A 123 0.46 15.43 -5.75
N ARG A 124 1.59 15.25 -5.12
CA ARG A 124 2.49 14.12 -5.33
C ARG A 124 2.57 13.29 -4.06
N PHE A 125 2.85 12.02 -4.23
CA PHE A 125 2.93 11.10 -3.12
C PHE A 125 4.15 10.18 -3.19
N THR A 126 4.53 9.66 -2.03
CA THR A 126 5.32 8.45 -1.88
C THR A 126 4.61 7.58 -0.85
N LEU A 127 4.22 6.39 -1.26
CA LEU A 127 3.71 5.33 -0.43
C LEU A 127 4.81 4.27 -0.27
N VAL A 128 5.03 3.80 0.94
CA VAL A 128 5.90 2.64 1.19
C VAL A 128 5.03 1.53 1.76
N PHE A 129 5.05 0.40 1.09
CA PHE A 129 4.36 -0.81 1.52
C PHE A 129 5.36 -1.84 2.02
N GLN A 130 4.98 -2.59 3.04
CA GLN A 130 5.68 -3.77 3.50
C GLN A 130 4.76 -4.98 3.40
N ARG A 131 5.30 -6.09 2.91
CA ARG A 131 4.56 -7.35 2.87
C ARG A 131 4.55 -7.98 4.25
N ARG A 132 3.38 -8.10 4.85
CA ARG A 132 3.14 -8.73 6.16
C ARG A 132 2.03 -9.76 6.00
N ASP A 133 2.29 -11.00 6.40
CA ASP A 133 1.33 -12.11 6.29
C ASP A 133 0.72 -12.25 4.88
N GLY A 134 1.56 -12.11 3.86
CA GLY A 134 1.18 -12.23 2.45
C GLY A 134 0.45 -11.03 1.85
N ARG A 135 0.25 -9.94 2.58
CA ARG A 135 -0.46 -8.72 2.14
C ARG A 135 0.45 -7.50 2.17
N TRP A 136 0.28 -6.60 1.22
CA TRP A 136 0.93 -5.29 1.22
C TRP A 136 0.22 -4.35 2.19
N VAL A 137 0.94 -3.87 3.20
CA VAL A 137 0.44 -2.98 4.25
C VAL A 137 1.17 -1.65 4.15
N LEU A 138 0.43 -0.54 4.17
CA LEU A 138 0.99 0.81 4.08
C LEU A 138 1.73 1.17 5.37
N VAL A 139 3.05 1.33 5.28
CA VAL A 139 3.93 1.64 6.43
C VAL A 139 4.47 3.06 6.41
N HIS A 140 4.43 3.73 5.25
CA HIS A 140 4.77 5.15 5.17
C HIS A 140 3.97 5.84 4.05
N HIS A 141 3.51 7.05 4.32
CA HIS A 141 2.86 7.90 3.33
C HIS A 141 3.34 9.33 3.46
N HIS A 142 3.95 9.86 2.44
CA HIS A 142 4.23 11.28 2.28
C HIS A 142 3.39 11.85 1.13
N SER A 143 2.79 13.00 1.40
CA SER A 143 2.03 13.79 0.43
C SER A 143 2.49 15.23 0.45
N SER A 144 2.66 15.83 -0.73
CA SER A 144 2.97 17.26 -0.88
C SER A 144 2.26 17.84 -2.09
N ARG A 145 1.99 19.14 -2.07
CA ARG A 145 1.42 19.84 -3.24
C ARG A 145 2.34 19.73 -4.44
N LEU A 146 1.75 19.65 -5.62
CA LEU A 146 2.48 19.95 -6.84
C LEU A 146 2.84 21.44 -6.85
N PRO A 147 4.06 21.79 -7.28
CA PRO A 147 4.47 23.19 -7.46
C PRO A 147 3.59 23.94 -8.44
#